data_a267844c6eca56c60cf5e6429ba7dae4
#
_entry.id   a267844c6eca56c60cf5e6429ba7dae4
#
_cell.length_a   1.000
_cell.length_b   1.000
_cell.length_c   1.000
_cell.angle_alpha   90.00
_cell.angle_beta   90.00
_cell.angle_gamma   90.00
#
_symmetry.space_group_name_H-M   'P 1'
#
loop_
_entity.id
_entity.type
_entity.pdbx_description
1 polymer ?
#
loop_
_entity_poly.entity_id
_entity_poly.type
_entity_poly.pdbx_seq_one_letter_code
_entity_poly.pdbx_strand_id
1 'polypeptide(L)'
;MHPFLAVPRRLVAVLAALALLSAALPSTGHAQAAKPALSKPAATKAPKAKKAKAPAKTLEQQIEEDGLYAKGTNWVSARFGWSERSGEANGDGLYGYGIGYQRMMSARYAFAAGVGHDIVGRFGDRHDVMVPMTAEFQRHFRWKGALRPFVGAGGGYYFRKLDRTANDHDSYTTSGAHLSLGFTSTLDASHLIGVEVRAALLNGRPGLVNPTFGDGTFDETMWTVKATYAFAYR
;
A
#
# COMPACT_ATOMS: atom_id res chain seq x y z
N MET A 1 28.13 1.47 -12.12
CA MET A 1 26.80 1.03 -12.60
C MET A 1 26.01 0.61 -11.38
N HIS A 2 24.93 1.34 -11.01
CA HIS A 2 24.18 1.11 -9.78
C HIS A 2 23.17 -0.02 -10.00
N PRO A 3 23.18 -1.11 -9.20
CA PRO A 3 22.24 -2.24 -9.34
C PRO A 3 20.86 -1.95 -8.72
N PHE A 4 20.50 -0.68 -8.51
CA PHE A 4 19.38 -0.26 -7.67
C PHE A 4 17.97 -0.56 -8.22
N LEU A 5 17.80 -1.14 -9.39
CA LEU A 5 16.48 -1.30 -10.02
C LEU A 5 16.19 -2.66 -10.62
N ALA A 6 16.85 -3.71 -10.16
CA ALA A 6 16.41 -5.05 -10.56
C ALA A 6 15.10 -5.39 -9.85
N VAL A 7 13.97 -5.00 -10.45
CA VAL A 7 12.65 -5.44 -10.00
C VAL A 7 12.61 -6.97 -10.10
N PRO A 8 12.35 -7.70 -9.03
CA PRO A 8 12.28 -9.16 -9.05
C PRO A 8 11.29 -9.63 -10.12
N ARG A 9 11.69 -10.59 -10.98
CA ARG A 9 10.82 -11.11 -12.06
C ARG A 9 9.46 -11.59 -11.53
N ARG A 10 9.40 -12.12 -10.31
CA ARG A 10 8.17 -12.53 -9.62
C ARG A 10 7.26 -11.37 -9.27
N LEU A 11 7.81 -10.20 -8.94
CA LEU A 11 7.04 -8.99 -8.66
C LEU A 11 6.30 -8.50 -9.91
N VAL A 12 6.95 -8.55 -11.07
CA VAL A 12 6.32 -8.19 -12.37
C VAL A 12 5.14 -9.12 -12.67
N ALA A 13 5.29 -10.43 -12.42
CA ALA A 13 4.21 -11.41 -12.62
C ALA A 13 3.03 -11.16 -11.67
N VAL A 14 3.29 -10.82 -10.40
CA VAL A 14 2.25 -10.50 -9.42
C VAL A 14 1.52 -9.21 -9.79
N LEU A 15 2.23 -8.17 -10.20
CA LEU A 15 1.64 -6.92 -10.65
C LEU A 15 0.79 -7.11 -11.92
N ALA A 16 1.24 -7.97 -12.86
CA ALA A 16 0.47 -8.32 -14.05
C ALA A 16 -0.81 -9.11 -13.70
N ALA A 17 -0.72 -10.07 -12.78
CA ALA A 17 -1.88 -10.83 -12.29
C ALA A 17 -2.90 -9.93 -11.58
N LEU A 18 -2.44 -8.95 -10.80
CA LEU A 18 -3.29 -7.97 -10.12
C LEU A 18 -3.98 -7.01 -11.11
N ALA A 19 -3.29 -6.58 -12.16
CA ALA A 19 -3.88 -5.78 -13.23
C ALA A 19 -4.98 -6.55 -13.98
N LEU A 20 -4.82 -7.85 -14.19
CA LEU A 20 -5.83 -8.71 -14.78
C LEU A 20 -7.03 -8.94 -13.85
N LEU A 21 -6.81 -9.08 -12.55
CA LEU A 21 -7.89 -9.24 -11.57
C LEU A 21 -8.75 -7.97 -11.45
N SER A 22 -8.14 -6.78 -11.55
CA SER A 22 -8.87 -5.51 -11.52
C SER A 22 -9.74 -5.28 -12.77
N ALA A 23 -9.38 -5.89 -13.90
CA ALA A 23 -10.17 -5.84 -15.13
C ALA A 23 -11.37 -6.80 -15.11
N ALA A 24 -11.35 -7.83 -14.25
CA ALA A 24 -12.37 -8.87 -14.15
C ALA A 24 -13.48 -8.58 -13.13
N LEU A 25 -13.41 -7.51 -12.36
CA LEU A 25 -14.49 -7.13 -11.44
C LEU A 25 -15.65 -6.57 -12.24
N PRO A 26 -16.87 -7.17 -12.14
CA PRO A 26 -18.03 -6.68 -12.86
C PRO A 26 -18.33 -5.25 -12.38
N SER A 27 -18.27 -4.28 -13.30
CA SER A 27 -18.80 -2.95 -13.05
C SER A 27 -20.31 -3.08 -12.91
N THR A 28 -20.84 -2.97 -11.71
CA THR A 28 -22.29 -2.76 -11.50
C THR A 28 -22.66 -1.42 -12.08
N GLY A 29 -22.90 -1.43 -13.40
CA GLY A 29 -23.36 -0.26 -14.14
C GLY A 29 -24.76 0.08 -13.70
N HIS A 30 -24.93 1.19 -13.00
CA HIS A 30 -26.21 1.85 -12.91
C HIS A 30 -26.59 2.29 -14.32
N ALA A 31 -27.60 1.66 -14.88
CA ALA A 31 -28.20 2.03 -16.13
C ALA A 31 -28.68 3.48 -16.07
N GLN A 32 -27.95 4.37 -16.70
CA GLN A 32 -28.36 5.75 -16.91
C GLN A 32 -29.31 5.79 -18.09
N ALA A 33 -30.59 6.02 -17.81
CA ALA A 33 -31.64 6.15 -18.82
C ALA A 33 -31.27 7.22 -19.85
N ALA A 34 -31.31 6.84 -21.11
CA ALA A 34 -31.07 7.71 -22.25
C ALA A 34 -32.12 8.83 -22.32
N LYS A 35 -31.70 10.09 -22.26
CA LYS A 35 -32.52 11.26 -22.59
C LYS A 35 -32.56 11.44 -24.09
N PRO A 36 -33.74 11.70 -24.68
CA PRO A 36 -33.87 11.95 -26.12
C PRO A 36 -33.23 13.28 -26.54
N ALA A 37 -32.57 13.24 -27.67
CA ALA A 37 -31.91 14.39 -28.30
C ALA A 37 -32.96 15.42 -28.77
N LEU A 38 -32.91 16.63 -28.22
CA LEU A 38 -33.62 17.80 -28.76
C LEU A 38 -32.62 18.68 -29.53
N SER A 39 -33.04 19.09 -30.71
CA SER A 39 -32.31 19.88 -31.70
C SER A 39 -31.87 21.25 -31.18
N LYS A 40 -30.67 21.66 -31.60
CA LYS A 40 -30.03 22.96 -31.34
C LYS A 40 -30.73 24.11 -32.07
N PRO A 41 -31.04 25.24 -31.42
CA PRO A 41 -31.06 26.56 -32.05
C PRO A 41 -29.74 27.29 -31.83
N ALA A 42 -29.45 28.20 -32.77
CA ALA A 42 -28.21 28.93 -32.90
C ALA A 42 -27.83 29.81 -31.70
N ALA A 43 -26.54 29.85 -31.43
CA ALA A 43 -25.95 30.51 -30.27
C ALA A 43 -25.82 32.03 -30.42
N THR A 44 -26.49 32.77 -29.57
CA THR A 44 -26.17 34.16 -29.23
C THR A 44 -25.20 34.16 -28.05
N LYS A 45 -24.00 34.74 -28.21
CA LYS A 45 -22.97 34.84 -27.16
C LYS A 45 -23.46 35.72 -26.00
N ALA A 46 -23.93 35.12 -24.94
CA ALA A 46 -24.22 35.80 -23.70
C ALA A 46 -22.93 35.97 -22.85
N PRO A 47 -22.80 37.06 -22.05
CA PRO A 47 -21.64 37.32 -21.23
C PRO A 47 -21.42 36.19 -20.20
N LYS A 48 -20.14 35.76 -20.03
CA LYS A 48 -19.75 34.70 -19.08
C LYS A 48 -20.12 35.13 -17.65
N ALA A 49 -21.27 34.68 -17.16
CA ALA A 49 -21.61 34.78 -15.75
C ALA A 49 -20.54 34.06 -14.91
N LYS A 50 -19.96 34.76 -13.92
CA LYS A 50 -19.06 34.16 -12.93
C LYS A 50 -19.82 33.00 -12.28
N LYS A 51 -19.33 31.75 -12.46
CA LYS A 51 -19.91 30.57 -11.81
C LYS A 51 -19.97 30.84 -10.33
N ALA A 52 -21.17 30.99 -9.77
CA ALA A 52 -21.37 31.07 -8.33
C ALA A 52 -20.69 29.85 -7.68
N LYS A 53 -19.88 30.10 -6.65
CA LYS A 53 -19.20 29.06 -5.90
C LYS A 53 -20.28 28.18 -5.25
N ALA A 54 -20.33 26.89 -5.60
CA ALA A 54 -21.30 25.98 -5.01
C ALA A 54 -21.23 26.07 -3.47
N PRO A 55 -22.36 26.02 -2.76
CA PRO A 55 -22.39 26.08 -1.31
C PRO A 55 -21.50 24.96 -0.73
N ALA A 56 -20.77 25.27 0.35
CA ALA A 56 -19.95 24.30 1.04
C ALA A 56 -20.85 23.17 1.56
N LYS A 57 -20.51 21.91 1.23
CA LYS A 57 -21.25 20.73 1.71
C LYS A 57 -21.18 20.65 3.23
N THR A 58 -22.28 20.24 3.85
CA THR A 58 -22.30 19.94 5.28
C THR A 58 -21.41 18.74 5.59
N LEU A 59 -20.99 18.61 6.87
CA LEU A 59 -20.16 17.48 7.29
C LEU A 59 -20.87 16.14 7.04
N GLU A 60 -22.18 16.06 7.25
CA GLU A 60 -22.99 14.86 7.00
C GLU A 60 -22.99 14.46 5.54
N GLN A 61 -23.18 15.42 4.63
CA GLN A 61 -23.09 15.17 3.17
C GLN A 61 -21.70 14.70 2.74
N GLN A 62 -20.63 15.22 3.37
CA GLN A 62 -19.28 14.74 3.10
C GLN A 62 -19.05 13.32 3.61
N ILE A 63 -19.61 12.98 4.76
CA ILE A 63 -19.52 11.63 5.35
C ILE A 63 -20.28 10.63 4.46
N GLU A 64 -21.46 10.97 3.99
CA GLU A 64 -22.25 10.11 3.10
C GLU A 64 -21.54 9.85 1.77
N GLU A 65 -20.93 10.86 1.17
CA GLU A 65 -20.19 10.73 -0.08
C GLU A 65 -18.86 9.97 0.06
N ASP A 66 -18.15 10.15 1.17
CA ASP A 66 -16.84 9.56 1.38
C ASP A 66 -16.92 8.16 2.00
N GLY A 67 -18.06 7.79 2.57
CA GLY A 67 -18.30 6.46 3.14
C GLY A 67 -17.19 6.05 4.13
N LEU A 68 -16.59 4.89 3.92
CA LEU A 68 -15.52 4.36 4.78
C LEU A 68 -14.21 5.17 4.73
N TYR A 69 -14.08 6.12 3.80
CA TYR A 69 -12.93 7.02 3.68
C TYR A 69 -13.18 8.40 4.31
N ALA A 70 -14.30 8.58 4.98
CA ALA A 70 -14.59 9.85 5.65
C ALA A 70 -13.61 10.13 6.79
N LYS A 71 -13.35 11.41 7.04
CA LYS A 71 -12.50 11.85 8.16
C LYS A 71 -12.97 11.23 9.49
N GLY A 72 -12.02 10.69 10.26
CA GLY A 72 -12.25 10.08 11.57
C GLY A 72 -12.58 8.59 11.52
N THR A 73 -12.80 7.99 10.33
CA THR A 73 -12.97 6.54 10.20
C THR A 73 -11.65 5.84 10.54
N ASN A 74 -11.76 4.78 11.32
CA ASN A 74 -10.65 3.92 11.71
C ASN A 74 -10.79 2.57 11.01
N TRP A 75 -9.69 1.96 10.62
CA TRP A 75 -9.64 0.62 10.03
C TRP A 75 -8.71 -0.25 10.87
N VAL A 76 -9.15 -1.46 11.14
CA VAL A 76 -8.29 -2.54 11.63
C VAL A 76 -8.22 -3.58 10.53
N SER A 77 -7.01 -4.01 10.20
CA SER A 77 -6.78 -4.88 9.05
C SER A 77 -5.95 -6.10 9.39
N ALA A 78 -6.27 -7.22 8.75
CA ALA A 78 -5.39 -8.35 8.57
C ALA A 78 -4.71 -8.25 7.21
N ARG A 79 -3.43 -8.58 7.15
CA ARG A 79 -2.60 -8.53 5.94
C ARG A 79 -1.92 -9.87 5.75
N PHE A 80 -1.91 -10.36 4.53
CA PHE A 80 -1.22 -11.58 4.15
C PHE A 80 -0.63 -11.45 2.75
N GLY A 81 0.55 -11.99 2.53
CA GLY A 81 1.18 -11.92 1.22
C GLY A 81 2.59 -12.46 1.20
N TRP A 82 3.39 -11.92 0.32
CA TRP A 82 4.72 -12.35 0.04
C TRP A 82 5.72 -11.22 0.34
N SER A 83 6.90 -11.60 0.83
CA SER A 83 7.99 -10.69 1.16
C SER A 83 9.30 -11.26 0.65
N GLU A 84 10.11 -10.43 0.02
CA GLU A 84 11.42 -10.82 -0.52
C GLU A 84 12.44 -9.72 -0.30
N ARG A 85 13.65 -10.12 -0.08
CA ARG A 85 14.80 -9.25 0.04
C ARG A 85 15.56 -9.22 -1.28
N SER A 86 15.97 -8.02 -1.73
CA SER A 86 16.90 -7.85 -2.83
C SER A 86 18.33 -7.81 -2.27
N GLY A 87 19.22 -8.64 -2.81
CA GLY A 87 20.63 -8.70 -2.42
C GLY A 87 21.24 -10.05 -2.72
N GLU A 88 22.54 -10.17 -2.44
CA GLU A 88 23.34 -11.37 -2.80
C GLU A 88 23.04 -12.62 -1.97
N ALA A 89 22.36 -12.49 -0.86
CA ALA A 89 21.98 -13.63 -0.03
C ALA A 89 20.70 -14.27 -0.58
N ASN A 90 20.87 -15.22 -1.45
CA ASN A 90 19.87 -15.92 -2.24
C ASN A 90 18.94 -16.82 -1.41
N GLY A 91 18.09 -16.23 -0.58
CA GLY A 91 16.94 -16.93 -0.05
C GLY A 91 15.71 -16.53 -0.83
N ASP A 92 14.93 -17.49 -1.34
CA ASP A 92 13.61 -17.19 -1.88
C ASP A 92 12.73 -16.60 -0.75
N GLY A 93 12.16 -15.44 -0.99
CA GLY A 93 11.15 -14.88 -0.10
C GLY A 93 9.93 -15.80 -0.02
N LEU A 94 9.27 -15.78 1.13
CA LEU A 94 8.10 -16.59 1.38
C LEU A 94 6.90 -15.72 1.76
N TYR A 95 5.99 -16.31 2.52
CA TYR A 95 4.81 -15.61 2.99
C TYR A 95 5.11 -14.69 4.18
N GLY A 96 4.27 -13.68 4.31
CA GLY A 96 4.23 -12.81 5.47
C GLY A 96 2.78 -12.51 5.84
N TYR A 97 2.55 -12.26 7.11
CA TYR A 97 1.25 -11.85 7.62
C TYR A 97 1.40 -10.71 8.63
N GLY A 98 0.30 -10.08 8.97
CA GLY A 98 0.35 -8.99 9.93
C GLY A 98 -1.01 -8.39 10.21
N ILE A 99 -0.99 -7.44 11.11
CA ILE A 99 -2.13 -6.61 11.45
C ILE A 99 -1.79 -5.14 11.23
N GLY A 100 -2.79 -4.34 10.95
CA GLY A 100 -2.63 -2.91 10.75
C GLY A 100 -3.78 -2.12 11.33
N TYR A 101 -3.47 -0.89 11.68
CA TYR A 101 -4.42 0.14 12.05
C TYR A 101 -4.24 1.30 11.10
N GLN A 102 -5.35 1.90 10.69
CA GLN A 102 -5.33 3.10 9.85
C GLN A 102 -6.43 4.05 10.30
N ARG A 103 -6.12 5.35 10.32
CA ARG A 103 -7.06 6.42 10.61
C ARG A 103 -7.13 7.40 9.46
N MET A 104 -8.33 7.64 8.97
CA MET A 104 -8.59 8.66 7.95
C MET A 104 -8.54 10.05 8.58
N MET A 105 -7.53 10.83 8.22
CA MET A 105 -7.37 12.23 8.64
C MET A 105 -8.24 13.16 7.80
N SER A 106 -8.53 12.76 6.58
CA SER A 106 -9.47 13.38 5.64
C SER A 106 -9.88 12.32 4.61
N ALA A 107 -10.80 12.62 3.72
CA ALA A 107 -11.19 11.74 2.62
C ALA A 107 -10.04 11.32 1.67
N ARG A 108 -8.89 11.96 1.79
CA ARG A 108 -7.72 11.72 0.91
C ARG A 108 -6.46 11.33 1.66
N TYR A 109 -6.38 11.57 2.95
CA TYR A 109 -5.17 11.34 3.72
C TYR A 109 -5.45 10.44 4.91
N ALA A 110 -4.56 9.50 5.15
CA ALA A 110 -4.61 8.59 6.26
C ALA A 110 -3.24 8.46 6.93
N PHE A 111 -3.27 8.19 8.22
CA PHE A 111 -2.12 7.67 8.96
C PHE A 111 -2.35 6.18 9.17
N ALA A 112 -1.34 5.37 8.87
CA ALA A 112 -1.38 3.93 9.05
C ALA A 112 -0.19 3.46 9.89
N ALA A 113 -0.43 2.44 10.71
CA ALA A 113 0.60 1.75 11.48
C ALA A 113 0.35 0.25 11.41
N GLY A 114 1.39 -0.56 11.58
CA GLY A 114 1.23 -2.01 11.51
C GLY A 114 2.42 -2.77 12.06
N VAL A 115 2.14 -4.01 12.40
CA VAL A 115 3.14 -5.01 12.77
C VAL A 115 2.92 -6.25 11.91
N GLY A 116 4.01 -6.89 11.51
CA GLY A 116 3.98 -8.09 10.68
C GLY A 116 4.95 -9.14 11.15
N HIS A 117 4.88 -10.28 10.51
CA HIS A 117 5.84 -11.38 10.61
C HIS A 117 6.06 -11.86 9.18
N ASP A 118 7.24 -11.65 8.66
CA ASP A 118 7.62 -11.90 7.28
C ASP A 118 8.79 -12.90 7.23
N ILE A 119 8.66 -13.95 6.43
CA ILE A 119 9.76 -14.84 6.11
C ILE A 119 10.39 -14.31 4.82
N VAL A 120 11.55 -13.67 4.95
CA VAL A 120 12.18 -12.91 3.87
C VAL A 120 13.29 -13.68 3.15
N GLY A 121 13.62 -14.87 3.63
CA GLY A 121 14.57 -15.76 3.00
C GLY A 121 14.43 -17.20 3.50
N ARG A 122 14.71 -18.17 2.63
CA ARG A 122 14.70 -19.60 2.94
C ARG A 122 16.05 -20.22 2.55
N PHE A 123 16.65 -20.96 3.47
CA PHE A 123 17.94 -21.64 3.33
C PHE A 123 17.82 -23.10 3.77
N GLY A 124 17.32 -23.95 2.86
CA GLY A 124 16.95 -25.33 3.20
C GLY A 124 15.79 -25.34 4.20
N ASP A 125 16.00 -25.92 5.40
CA ASP A 125 15.02 -25.97 6.49
C ASP A 125 15.03 -24.74 7.41
N ARG A 126 15.92 -23.78 7.13
CA ARG A 126 16.11 -22.56 7.93
C ARG A 126 15.52 -21.35 7.25
N HIS A 127 15.20 -20.34 8.02
CA HIS A 127 14.50 -19.16 7.55
C HIS A 127 15.04 -17.87 8.15
N ASP A 128 15.18 -16.85 7.32
CA ASP A 128 15.35 -15.48 7.78
C ASP A 128 13.96 -14.90 8.07
N VAL A 129 13.74 -14.52 9.31
CA VAL A 129 12.46 -13.96 9.77
C VAL A 129 12.63 -12.48 10.07
N MET A 130 11.63 -11.70 9.71
CA MET A 130 11.57 -10.29 10.03
C MET A 130 10.21 -9.92 10.62
N VAL A 131 10.25 -9.12 11.69
CA VAL A 131 9.07 -8.52 12.32
C VAL A 131 9.11 -7.01 12.08
N PRO A 132 8.46 -6.51 11.00
CA PRO A 132 8.36 -5.09 10.76
C PRO A 132 7.35 -4.43 11.71
N MET A 133 7.75 -3.32 12.32
CA MET A 133 6.88 -2.38 13.03
C MET A 133 6.94 -1.05 12.28
N THR A 134 5.89 -0.69 11.57
CA THR A 134 5.92 0.43 10.63
C THR A 134 4.82 1.44 10.88
N ALA A 135 5.11 2.70 10.55
CA ALA A 135 4.14 3.77 10.47
C ALA A 135 4.31 4.51 9.14
N GLU A 136 3.21 4.91 8.52
CA GLU A 136 3.24 5.60 7.24
C GLU A 136 2.09 6.60 7.11
N PHE A 137 2.32 7.59 6.26
CA PHE A 137 1.31 8.53 5.83
C PHE A 137 0.89 8.17 4.40
N GLN A 138 -0.41 8.04 4.17
CA GLN A 138 -0.97 7.61 2.90
C GLN A 138 -1.81 8.71 2.27
N ARG A 139 -1.75 8.82 0.93
CA ARG A 139 -2.65 9.63 0.12
C ARG A 139 -3.50 8.75 -0.76
N HIS A 140 -4.81 8.78 -0.54
CA HIS A 140 -5.81 8.07 -1.32
C HIS A 140 -6.34 8.94 -2.45
N PHE A 141 -6.53 8.33 -3.61
CA PHE A 141 -7.07 9.00 -4.79
C PHE A 141 -8.48 8.54 -5.05
N ARG A 142 -9.36 9.46 -5.39
CA ARG A 142 -10.69 9.10 -5.87
C ARG A 142 -10.58 8.56 -7.29
N TRP A 143 -11.08 7.36 -7.50
CA TRP A 143 -11.20 6.74 -8.80
C TRP A 143 -12.67 6.48 -9.11
N LYS A 144 -13.00 6.13 -10.34
CA LYS A 144 -14.37 5.73 -10.69
C LYS A 144 -14.73 4.41 -9.99
N GLY A 145 -15.92 4.35 -9.40
CA GLY A 145 -16.39 3.16 -8.66
C GLY A 145 -15.84 3.04 -7.24
N ALA A 146 -15.84 1.81 -6.73
CA ALA A 146 -15.44 1.48 -5.35
C ALA A 146 -13.92 1.45 -5.14
N LEU A 147 -13.13 1.44 -6.23
CA LEU A 147 -11.67 1.33 -6.18
C LEU A 147 -11.03 2.66 -5.79
N ARG A 148 -10.12 2.63 -4.82
CA ARG A 148 -9.34 3.80 -4.39
C ARG A 148 -7.85 3.46 -4.36
N PRO A 149 -7.09 3.89 -5.36
CA PRO A 149 -5.65 3.83 -5.35
C PRO A 149 -5.07 4.69 -4.23
N PHE A 150 -3.92 4.28 -3.70
CA PHE A 150 -3.18 5.08 -2.74
C PHE A 150 -1.68 4.97 -2.99
N VAL A 151 -0.97 5.98 -2.49
CA VAL A 151 0.49 5.97 -2.32
C VAL A 151 0.79 6.34 -0.87
N GLY A 152 1.83 5.76 -0.31
CA GLY A 152 2.25 6.02 1.06
C GLY A 152 3.77 6.13 1.18
N ALA A 153 4.18 6.84 2.22
CA ALA A 153 5.58 6.93 2.61
C ALA A 153 5.67 6.86 4.13
N GLY A 154 6.68 6.19 4.62
CA GLY A 154 6.86 6.01 6.05
C GLY A 154 8.19 5.39 6.41
N GLY A 155 8.25 4.86 7.62
CA GLY A 155 9.42 4.18 8.15
C GLY A 155 9.06 3.27 9.30
N GLY A 156 10.08 2.63 9.87
CA GLY A 156 9.85 1.72 10.98
C GLY A 156 11.11 1.06 11.50
N TYR A 157 10.87 0.19 12.43
CA TYR A 157 11.87 -0.73 12.98
C TYR A 157 11.58 -2.14 12.48
N TYR A 158 12.66 -2.87 12.20
CA TYR A 158 12.62 -4.20 11.61
C TYR A 158 13.48 -5.11 12.50
N PHE A 159 12.82 -5.92 13.30
CA PHE A 159 13.48 -6.94 14.12
C PHE A 159 13.77 -8.14 13.25
N ARG A 160 15.01 -8.54 13.18
CA ARG A 160 15.45 -9.62 12.27
C ARG A 160 16.07 -10.75 13.07
N LYS A 161 15.74 -11.96 12.65
CA LYS A 161 16.41 -13.19 13.07
C LYS A 161 16.93 -13.88 11.81
N LEU A 162 18.26 -13.93 11.71
CA LEU A 162 18.95 -14.66 10.67
C LEU A 162 19.22 -16.08 11.16
N ASP A 163 18.83 -17.06 10.38
CA ASP A 163 19.10 -18.48 10.66
C ASP A 163 19.43 -19.17 9.33
N ARG A 164 20.69 -19.06 8.90
CA ARG A 164 21.16 -19.50 7.59
C ARG A 164 21.95 -20.79 7.63
N THR A 165 22.86 -20.90 8.61
CA THR A 165 23.71 -22.08 8.82
C THR A 165 23.79 -22.42 10.29
N ALA A 166 24.35 -23.58 10.64
CA ALA A 166 24.53 -23.99 12.04
C ALA A 166 25.37 -22.98 12.86
N ASN A 167 26.20 -22.19 12.20
CA ASN A 167 27.11 -21.21 12.82
C ASN A 167 26.75 -19.76 12.49
N ASP A 168 25.71 -19.52 11.67
CA ASP A 168 25.26 -18.16 11.29
C ASP A 168 23.87 -17.92 11.84
N HIS A 169 23.81 -17.71 13.17
CA HIS A 169 22.64 -17.32 13.91
C HIS A 169 22.83 -15.92 14.43
N ASP A 170 21.96 -15.01 14.09
CA ASP A 170 22.03 -13.66 14.62
C ASP A 170 20.64 -13.03 14.73
N SER A 171 20.53 -12.09 15.64
CA SER A 171 19.32 -11.31 15.83
C SER A 171 19.70 -9.86 16.04
N TYR A 172 19.12 -8.98 15.23
CA TYR A 172 19.36 -7.55 15.34
C TYR A 172 18.12 -6.75 14.95
N THR A 173 18.13 -5.49 15.33
CA THR A 173 17.11 -4.51 14.96
C THR A 173 17.72 -3.50 14.03
N THR A 174 17.03 -3.21 12.94
CA THR A 174 17.39 -2.13 12.03
C THR A 174 16.22 -1.18 11.85
N SER A 175 16.50 0.04 11.43
CA SER A 175 15.49 1.00 10.99
C SER A 175 15.48 1.11 9.49
N GLY A 176 14.39 1.64 8.94
CA GLY A 176 14.30 1.84 7.50
C GLY A 176 13.17 2.79 7.12
N ALA A 177 13.26 3.27 5.90
CA ALA A 177 12.20 4.03 5.23
C ALA A 177 11.52 3.17 4.19
N HIS A 178 10.25 3.44 3.90
CA HIS A 178 9.54 2.70 2.87
C HIS A 178 8.60 3.60 2.06
N LEU A 179 8.35 3.15 0.85
CA LEU A 179 7.30 3.65 -0.01
C LEU A 179 6.30 2.53 -0.26
N SER A 180 5.03 2.87 -0.27
CA SER A 180 3.95 1.94 -0.57
C SER A 180 3.07 2.48 -1.69
N LEU A 181 2.52 1.58 -2.46
CA LEU A 181 1.48 1.86 -3.42
C LEU A 181 0.48 0.70 -3.43
N GLY A 182 -0.78 1.01 -3.69
CA GLY A 182 -1.79 -0.02 -3.70
C GLY A 182 -3.16 0.51 -4.06
N PHE A 183 -4.13 -0.33 -3.83
CA PHE A 183 -5.53 0.06 -3.94
C PHE A 183 -6.37 -0.64 -2.86
N THR A 184 -7.46 0.01 -2.51
CA THR A 184 -8.49 -0.54 -1.64
C THR A 184 -9.84 -0.46 -2.35
N SER A 185 -10.73 -1.38 -2.04
CA SER A 185 -12.10 -1.41 -2.53
C SER A 185 -13.05 -1.70 -1.39
N THR A 186 -14.16 -0.99 -1.34
CA THR A 186 -15.22 -1.23 -0.38
C THR A 186 -16.01 -2.48 -0.79
N LEU A 187 -16.15 -3.44 0.12
CA LEU A 187 -17.00 -4.61 -0.07
C LEU A 187 -18.43 -4.33 0.38
N ASP A 188 -18.59 -3.72 1.55
CA ASP A 188 -19.87 -3.33 2.14
C ASP A 188 -19.73 -2.09 3.03
N ALA A 189 -20.70 -1.82 3.89
CA ALA A 189 -20.73 -0.65 4.76
C ALA A 189 -19.60 -0.60 5.81
N SER A 190 -18.89 -1.71 6.06
CA SER A 190 -17.90 -1.83 7.13
C SER A 190 -16.61 -2.50 6.68
N HIS A 191 -16.58 -3.14 5.52
CA HIS A 191 -15.46 -3.97 5.11
C HIS A 191 -14.82 -3.49 3.83
N LEU A 192 -13.49 -3.58 3.80
CA LEU A 192 -12.66 -3.26 2.65
C LEU A 192 -11.71 -4.43 2.34
N ILE A 193 -11.39 -4.54 1.08
CA ILE A 193 -10.26 -5.35 0.62
C ILE A 193 -9.25 -4.45 -0.08
N GLY A 194 -8.01 -4.88 -0.13
CA GLY A 194 -6.98 -4.14 -0.82
C GLY A 194 -5.77 -4.97 -1.14
N VAL A 195 -4.88 -4.38 -1.91
CA VAL A 195 -3.54 -4.90 -2.18
C VAL A 195 -2.56 -3.76 -2.06
N GLU A 196 -1.44 -4.05 -1.46
CA GLU A 196 -0.33 -3.13 -1.25
C GLU A 196 0.96 -3.76 -1.75
N VAL A 197 1.74 -2.97 -2.48
CA VAL A 197 3.14 -3.25 -2.78
C VAL A 197 3.97 -2.23 -2.02
N ARG A 198 4.99 -2.69 -1.32
CA ARG A 198 5.88 -1.85 -0.52
C ARG A 198 7.33 -2.15 -0.88
N ALA A 199 8.12 -1.09 -1.06
CA ALA A 199 9.56 -1.14 -1.12
C ALA A 199 10.12 -0.48 0.14
N ALA A 200 10.90 -1.22 0.92
CA ALA A 200 11.56 -0.71 2.11
C ALA A 200 13.08 -0.71 1.90
N LEU A 201 13.70 0.42 2.24
CA LEU A 201 15.14 0.61 2.28
C LEU A 201 15.56 0.50 3.74
N LEU A 202 16.34 -0.52 4.07
CA LEU A 202 16.73 -0.84 5.43
C LEU A 202 18.19 -0.45 5.63
N ASN A 203 18.50 0.10 6.81
CA ASN A 203 19.87 0.26 7.24
C ASN A 203 20.53 -1.11 7.39
N GLY A 204 21.84 -1.19 7.15
CA GLY A 204 22.60 -2.41 7.30
C GLY A 204 22.62 -2.94 8.74
N ARG A 205 23.22 -4.10 8.89
CA ARG A 205 23.43 -4.73 10.20
C ARG A 205 24.31 -3.82 11.06
N PRO A 206 23.89 -3.49 12.31
CA PRO A 206 24.74 -2.72 13.20
C PRO A 206 26.09 -3.38 13.43
N GLY A 207 27.16 -2.59 13.34
CA GLY A 207 28.53 -3.06 13.54
C GLY A 207 29.22 -3.69 12.33
N LEU A 208 28.52 -3.85 11.21
CA LEU A 208 29.15 -4.18 9.94
C LEU A 208 29.30 -2.90 9.11
N VAL A 209 30.53 -2.51 8.89
CA VAL A 209 30.83 -1.47 7.90
C VAL A 209 30.72 -2.08 6.52
N ASN A 210 29.81 -1.61 5.72
CA ASN A 210 29.78 -2.00 4.31
C ASN A 210 30.86 -1.20 3.57
N PRO A 211 31.94 -1.83 3.08
CA PRO A 211 33.03 -1.12 2.42
C PRO A 211 32.61 -0.43 1.13
N THR A 212 31.45 -0.81 0.58
CA THR A 212 30.94 -0.26 -0.69
C THR A 212 30.11 1.01 -0.50
N PHE A 213 29.43 1.18 0.64
CA PHE A 213 28.46 2.26 0.84
C PHE A 213 28.80 3.18 2.03
N GLY A 214 29.82 2.87 2.83
CA GLY A 214 30.20 3.66 4.00
C GLY A 214 29.20 3.54 5.18
N ASP A 215 29.54 4.21 6.27
CA ASP A 215 28.68 4.23 7.47
C ASP A 215 27.40 5.01 7.20
N GLY A 216 26.27 4.37 7.46
CA GLY A 216 24.96 5.03 7.49
C GLY A 216 24.15 5.02 6.19
N THR A 217 24.52 4.23 5.20
CA THR A 217 23.72 4.04 3.98
C THR A 217 22.74 2.87 4.10
N PHE A 218 21.64 2.95 3.36
CA PHE A 218 20.70 1.85 3.23
C PHE A 218 21.36 0.71 2.44
N ASP A 219 21.57 -0.42 3.09
CA ASP A 219 22.31 -1.56 2.51
C ASP A 219 21.41 -2.60 1.89
N GLU A 220 20.12 -2.54 2.15
CA GLU A 220 19.20 -3.60 1.78
C GLU A 220 17.85 -3.04 1.33
N THR A 221 17.33 -3.60 0.26
CA THR A 221 15.95 -3.33 -0.20
C THR A 221 15.08 -4.54 0.03
N MET A 222 13.94 -4.33 0.64
CA MET A 222 12.92 -5.35 0.81
C MET A 222 11.66 -4.99 0.03
N TRP A 223 11.13 -6.00 -0.65
CA TRP A 223 9.85 -5.91 -1.37
C TRP A 223 8.80 -6.73 -0.67
N THR A 224 7.61 -6.17 -0.52
CA THR A 224 6.44 -6.91 -0.03
C THR A 224 5.24 -6.68 -0.93
N VAL A 225 4.44 -7.72 -1.12
CA VAL A 225 3.12 -7.64 -1.76
C VAL A 225 2.12 -8.29 -0.83
N LYS A 226 1.18 -7.52 -0.31
CA LYS A 226 0.21 -8.02 0.68
C LYS A 226 -1.22 -7.72 0.26
N ALA A 227 -2.06 -8.73 0.32
CA ALA A 227 -3.50 -8.57 0.34
C ALA A 227 -3.93 -8.10 1.74
N THR A 228 -4.95 -7.26 1.79
CA THR A 228 -5.49 -6.67 3.01
C THR A 228 -6.98 -6.91 3.07
N TYR A 229 -7.45 -7.33 4.23
CA TYR A 229 -8.85 -7.30 4.60
C TYR A 229 -9.00 -6.40 5.82
N ALA A 230 -9.89 -5.41 5.75
CA ALA A 230 -10.04 -4.42 6.80
C ALA A 230 -11.49 -4.28 7.24
N PHE A 231 -11.67 -4.07 8.53
CA PHE A 231 -12.92 -3.65 9.16
C PHE A 231 -12.82 -2.17 9.55
N ALA A 232 -13.81 -1.39 9.11
CA ALA A 232 -13.88 0.04 9.37
C ALA A 232 -14.94 0.36 10.42
N TYR A 233 -14.59 1.29 11.32
CA TYR A 233 -15.50 1.79 12.37
C TYR A 233 -15.24 3.28 12.64
N ARG A 234 -16.19 3.93 13.30
CA ARG A 234 -16.12 5.33 13.70
C ARG A 234 -16.26 5.51 15.20
#